data_6cdaf03e310d1fa14a5e4c418cc01d87
#
_entry.id   6cdaf03e310d1fa14a5e4c418cc01d87
#
_cell.length_a   1.000
_cell.length_b   1.000
_cell.length_c   1.000
_cell.angle_alpha   90.00
_cell.angle_beta   90.00
_cell.angle_gamma   90.00
#
_symmetry.space_group_name_H-M   'P 1'
#
loop_
_entity.id
_entity.type
_entity.pdbx_description
1 polymer ?
#
loop_
_entity_poly.entity_id
_entity_poly.type
_entity_poly.pdbx_seq_one_letter_code
_entity_poly.pdbx_strand_id
1 'polypeptide(L)'
;MTNDVAILAVCTKLQELGYTRASHIRMYGEEFEIVSDPFPDDQGVAVRALATSQLVIRTLRLPLPVLQMARNSLIRQENSGQYKAA
;
A
#
# COMPACT_ATOMS: atom_id res chain seq x y z
N MET A 1 9.06 19.01 1.46
CA MET A 1 9.40 17.87 1.82
C MET A 1 9.45 16.79 0.80
N THR A 2 10.65 16.32 0.66
CA THR A 2 10.96 15.31 -0.34
C THR A 2 10.26 13.99 -0.07
N ASN A 3 9.85 13.76 1.20
CA ASN A 3 9.23 12.49 1.54
C ASN A 3 7.84 12.31 0.95
N ASP A 4 7.19 13.41 0.59
CA ASP A 4 5.83 13.33 0.07
C ASP A 4 5.80 12.61 -1.27
N VAL A 5 6.78 12.89 -2.13
CA VAL A 5 6.83 12.25 -3.44
C VAL A 5 7.09 10.75 -3.28
N ALA A 6 8.03 10.39 -2.40
CA ALA A 6 8.35 8.99 -2.18
C ALA A 6 7.14 8.23 -1.62
N ILE A 7 6.42 8.86 -0.70
CA ILE A 7 5.23 8.23 -0.12
C ILE A 7 4.15 8.03 -1.17
N LEU A 8 3.96 8.98 -2.07
CA LEU A 8 2.95 8.84 -3.11
C LEU A 8 3.33 7.72 -4.07
N ALA A 9 4.61 7.57 -4.37
CA ALA A 9 5.06 6.47 -5.22
C ALA A 9 4.79 5.13 -4.55
N VAL A 10 5.00 5.04 -3.24
CA VAL A 10 4.71 3.82 -2.50
C VAL A 10 3.21 3.53 -2.55
N CYS A 11 2.38 4.54 -2.39
CA CYS A 11 0.93 4.37 -2.47
C CYS A 11 0.52 3.81 -3.82
N THR A 12 1.07 4.35 -4.90
CA THR A 12 0.77 3.87 -6.24
C THR A 12 1.21 2.42 -6.41
N LYS A 13 2.39 2.09 -5.93
CA LYS A 13 2.88 0.71 -6.02
C LYS A 13 2.00 -0.24 -5.22
N LEU A 14 1.52 0.18 -4.07
CA LEU A 14 0.64 -0.64 -3.26
C LEU A 14 -0.66 -0.95 -3.99
N GLN A 15 -1.18 0.01 -4.75
CA GLN A 15 -2.35 -0.26 -5.58
C GLN A 15 -2.07 -1.37 -6.58
N GLU A 16 -0.91 -1.32 -7.22
CA GLU A 16 -0.53 -2.35 -8.18
C GLU A 16 -0.36 -3.71 -7.53
N LEU A 17 0.03 -3.72 -6.27
CA LEU A 17 0.23 -4.98 -5.54
C LEU A 17 -1.07 -5.53 -4.96
N GLY A 18 -2.19 -4.86 -5.16
CA GLY A 18 -3.48 -5.36 -4.73
C GLY A 18 -4.10 -4.65 -3.54
N TYR A 19 -3.43 -3.66 -2.98
CA TYR A 19 -3.98 -2.88 -1.86
C TYR A 19 -4.76 -1.71 -2.41
N THR A 20 -5.88 -2.01 -3.05
CA THR A 20 -6.65 -0.99 -3.71
C THR A 20 -8.13 -1.27 -3.50
N ARG A 21 -8.94 -0.31 -3.93
CA ARG A 21 -10.38 -0.35 -3.73
C ARG A 21 -10.98 -1.65 -4.25
N ALA A 22 -11.89 -2.23 -3.49
CA ALA A 22 -12.61 -3.47 -3.79
C ALA A 22 -11.77 -4.74 -3.61
N SER A 23 -10.52 -4.62 -3.19
CA SER A 23 -9.72 -5.79 -2.89
C SER A 23 -10.05 -6.31 -1.50
N HIS A 24 -9.93 -7.61 -1.33
CA HIS A 24 -10.10 -8.25 -0.03
C HIS A 24 -8.74 -8.66 0.48
N ILE A 25 -8.45 -8.32 1.72
CA ILE A 25 -7.18 -8.68 2.35
C ILE A 25 -7.44 -9.27 3.72
N ARG A 26 -6.50 -10.07 4.19
CA ARG A 26 -6.50 -10.55 5.56
C ARG A 26 -5.32 -9.93 6.28
N MET A 27 -5.60 -9.22 7.37
CA MET A 27 -4.56 -8.51 8.08
C MET A 27 -4.95 -8.43 9.55
N TYR A 28 -3.98 -8.58 10.43
CA TYR A 28 -4.23 -8.54 11.86
C TYR A 28 -5.28 -9.56 12.30
N GLY A 29 -5.31 -10.72 11.60
CA GLY A 29 -6.24 -11.77 11.95
C GLY A 29 -7.67 -11.56 11.52
N GLU A 30 -7.94 -10.52 10.73
CA GLU A 30 -9.28 -10.21 10.27
C GLU A 30 -9.31 -10.05 8.76
N GLU A 31 -10.48 -10.24 8.20
CA GLU A 31 -10.70 -9.98 6.78
C GLU A 31 -11.27 -8.60 6.58
N PHE A 32 -10.75 -7.91 5.58
CA PHE A 32 -11.18 -6.56 5.25
C PHE A 32 -11.44 -6.44 3.76
N GLU A 33 -12.38 -5.60 3.43
CA GLU A 33 -12.55 -5.13 2.05
C GLU A 33 -12.03 -3.70 1.99
N ILE A 34 -11.05 -3.46 1.12
CA ILE A 34 -10.49 -2.12 1.00
C ILE A 34 -11.48 -1.23 0.28
N VAL A 35 -11.78 -0.08 0.87
CA VAL A 35 -12.78 0.84 0.31
C VAL A 35 -12.16 2.17 -0.12
N SER A 36 -10.84 2.32 -0.01
CA SER A 36 -10.15 3.49 -0.52
C SER A 36 -8.78 3.07 -1.03
N ASP A 37 -8.19 3.89 -1.88
CA ASP A 37 -6.81 3.68 -2.29
C ASP A 37 -5.87 4.01 -1.14
N PRO A 38 -4.65 3.48 -1.15
CA PRO A 38 -3.67 3.82 -0.13
C PRO A 38 -3.40 5.31 -0.08
N PHE A 39 -3.24 5.83 1.11
CA PHE A 39 -2.95 7.26 1.31
C PHE A 39 -1.91 7.42 2.40
N PRO A 40 -1.14 8.52 2.37
CA PRO A 40 -0.17 8.78 3.43
C PRO A 40 -0.89 9.00 4.76
N ASP A 41 -0.31 8.43 5.81
CA ASP A 41 -0.87 8.54 7.15
C ASP A 41 0.27 8.63 8.13
N ASP A 42 0.50 9.82 8.65
CA ASP A 42 1.58 10.06 9.59
C ASP A 42 2.91 9.65 8.98
N GLN A 43 3.54 8.62 9.51
CA GLN A 43 4.84 8.19 9.01
C GLN A 43 4.74 6.97 8.10
N GLY A 44 3.56 6.64 7.67
CA GLY A 44 3.37 5.45 6.86
C GLY A 44 2.25 5.63 5.86
N VAL A 45 1.60 4.52 5.55
CA VAL A 45 0.52 4.48 4.58
C VAL A 45 -0.63 3.70 5.18
N ALA A 46 -1.84 4.15 4.89
CA ALA A 46 -3.05 3.49 5.37
C ALA A 46 -4.05 3.35 4.24
N VAL A 47 -5.01 2.48 4.45
CA VAL A 47 -6.20 2.37 3.61
C VAL A 47 -7.42 2.42 4.51
N ARG A 48 -8.54 2.83 3.93
CA ARG A 48 -9.80 2.67 4.63
C ARG A 48 -10.36 1.33 4.23
N ALA A 49 -10.81 0.56 5.21
CA ALA A 49 -11.22 -0.80 4.98
C ALA A 49 -12.44 -1.14 5.81
N LEU A 50 -13.29 -1.97 5.22
CA LEU A 50 -14.48 -2.46 5.89
C LEU A 50 -14.16 -3.80 6.52
N ALA A 51 -14.27 -3.88 7.84
CA ALA A 51 -14.15 -5.14 8.53
C ALA A 51 -15.39 -5.96 8.24
N THR A 52 -15.24 -7.03 7.46
CA THR A 52 -16.40 -7.73 6.93
C THR A 52 -17.23 -8.39 8.03
N SER A 53 -16.58 -8.79 9.12
CA SER A 53 -17.31 -9.43 10.21
C SER A 53 -18.11 -8.45 11.05
N GLN A 54 -17.73 -7.18 11.06
CA GLN A 54 -18.38 -6.17 11.90
C GLN A 54 -19.10 -5.10 11.11
N LEU A 55 -18.88 -5.06 9.79
CA LEU A 55 -19.47 -4.06 8.91
C LEU A 55 -19.14 -2.64 9.35
N VAL A 56 -17.90 -2.43 9.81
CA VAL A 56 -17.43 -1.15 10.27
C VAL A 56 -16.23 -0.74 9.41
N ILE A 57 -16.22 0.52 8.96
CA ILE A 57 -15.12 1.06 8.19
C ILE A 57 -14.08 1.61 9.17
N ARG A 58 -12.84 1.18 8.97
CA ARG A 58 -11.73 1.62 9.80
C ARG A 58 -10.61 2.12 8.93
N THR A 59 -9.78 2.99 9.50
CA THR A 59 -8.51 3.34 8.88
C THR A 59 -7.51 2.27 9.28
N LEU A 60 -6.99 1.57 8.28
CA LEU A 60 -6.11 0.43 8.50
C LEU A 60 -4.71 0.81 8.06
N ARG A 61 -3.82 0.93 9.03
CA ARG A 61 -2.42 1.26 8.73
C ARG A 61 -1.72 0.00 8.24
N LEU A 62 -1.05 0.13 7.11
CA LEU A 62 -0.34 -1.01 6.54
C LEU A 62 0.93 -1.28 7.32
N PRO A 63 1.24 -2.56 7.60
CA PRO A 63 2.42 -2.89 8.39
C PRO A 63 3.71 -2.61 7.63
N LEU A 64 4.77 -2.40 8.38
CA LEU A 64 6.06 -2.05 7.82
C LEU A 64 6.55 -3.03 6.76
N PRO A 65 6.43 -4.34 6.95
CA PRO A 65 6.86 -5.27 5.89
C PRO A 65 6.17 -5.05 4.56
N VAL A 66 4.90 -4.66 4.57
CA VAL A 66 4.18 -4.37 3.34
C VAL A 66 4.76 -3.13 2.67
N LEU A 67 5.06 -2.11 3.45
CA LEU A 67 5.66 -0.89 2.91
C LEU A 67 7.03 -1.17 2.34
N GLN A 68 7.82 -1.99 3.01
CA GLN A 68 9.14 -2.35 2.53
C GLN A 68 9.07 -3.14 1.24
N MET A 69 8.09 -4.02 1.12
CA MET A 69 7.89 -4.78 -0.10
C MET A 69 7.59 -3.85 -1.27
N ALA A 70 6.75 -2.85 -1.05
CA ALA A 70 6.43 -1.89 -2.09
C ALA A 70 7.64 -1.07 -2.48
N ARG A 71 8.42 -0.62 -1.50
CA ARG A 71 9.64 0.14 -1.79
C ARG A 71 10.65 -0.69 -2.56
N ASN A 72 10.81 -1.93 -2.18
CA ASN A 72 11.73 -2.82 -2.87
C ASN A 72 11.30 -3.06 -4.30
N SER A 73 10.01 -3.16 -4.54
CA SER A 73 9.49 -3.28 -5.89
C SER A 73 9.81 -2.06 -6.74
N LEU A 74 9.70 -0.88 -6.16
CA LEU A 74 10.04 0.35 -6.88
C LEU A 74 11.52 0.40 -7.23
N ILE A 75 12.38 0.03 -6.30
CA ILE A 75 13.81 0.00 -6.55
C ILE A 75 14.14 -1.00 -7.65
N ARG A 76 13.49 -2.15 -7.60
CA ARG A 76 13.71 -3.18 -8.59
C ARG A 76 13.30 -2.72 -9.99
N GLN A 77 12.20 -2.00 -10.07
CA GLN A 77 11.75 -1.47 -11.35
C GLN A 77 12.73 -0.48 -11.93
N GLU A 78 13.27 0.39 -11.10
CA GLU A 78 14.28 1.33 -11.54
C GLU A 78 15.51 0.63 -12.05
N ASN A 79 15.97 -0.36 -11.30
CA ASN A 79 17.16 -1.11 -11.70
C ASN A 79 16.93 -1.87 -12.99
N SER A 80 15.76 -2.45 -13.15
CA SER A 80 15.43 -3.13 -14.40
C SER A 80 15.44 -2.19 -15.58
N GLY A 81 14.88 -1.01 -15.40
CA GLY A 81 14.88 -0.01 -16.45
C GLY A 81 16.28 0.38 -16.85
N GLN A 82 17.13 0.64 -15.89
CA GLN A 82 18.53 0.99 -16.16
C GLN A 82 19.26 -0.16 -16.85
N TYR A 83 19.03 -1.34 -16.37
CA TYR A 83 19.69 -2.51 -16.90
C TYR A 83 19.32 -2.71 -18.36
N LYS A 84 18.08 -2.52 -18.70
CA LYS A 84 17.64 -2.68 -20.07
C LYS A 84 18.23 -1.62 -20.97
N ALA A 85 18.44 -0.44 -20.44
CA ALA A 85 19.01 0.63 -21.23
C ALA A 85 20.45 0.34 -21.61
N ALA A 86 21.11 -0.45 -20.81
CA ALA A 86 22.48 -0.84 -21.14
C ALA A 86 22.49 -1.86 -22.24
#